data_057ab4d103c078e019d819445f73042d
#
_entry.id   057ab4d103c078e019d819445f73042d
#
_cell.length_a   1.000
_cell.length_b   1.000
_cell.length_c   1.000
_cell.angle_alpha   90.00
_cell.angle_beta   90.00
_cell.angle_gamma   90.00
#
_symmetry.space_group_name_H-M   'P 1'
#
loop_
_entity.id
_entity.type
_entity.pdbx_description
1 polymer ?
#
loop_
_entity_poly.entity_id
_entity_poly.type
_entity_poly.pdbx_seq_one_letter_code
_entity_poly.pdbx_strand_id
1 'polypeptide(L)'
;MGKTKELSKDVRDKIVDLHKAGMGYKTISKKLGEKVTTVGAIVRKWKEHKMTINRPRSGAPRKISPRGVSMILRKVKKHPRTTREELVNDLKLAGTTVTKKTIGNTLHRNGLKSCRARKVPLLKKAHVQARLKFANEHLNDSVSDWEKVLWSDETKIELFGINSTRCVWRKKNAAYDPQNTVRTVKHGGGNILLWGCFSAKGTGQLIRINGKMDGAMYREILNDNLLPSARKLKMGRGWVFQHDNDPKHTAKATKEWLKKKHIKVMEWPSQSPDLNPIENLWRELKLRVAQRQPRNLRDLEMICKEEWTNIPPKMCANLVINYKKRLTSVLANKGFSTKFSTKSFFVRGFKNLFHSMKCKSVAIFYLKLFFRFSF
;
A
#
# COMPACT_ATOMS: atom_id res chain seq x y z
N MET A 1 44.39 -7.43 -4.13
CA MET A 1 44.77 -6.05 -3.80
C MET A 1 43.67 -5.38 -3.00
N GLY A 2 43.98 -4.99 -1.75
CA GLY A 2 43.01 -4.30 -0.88
C GLY A 2 42.63 -2.95 -1.46
N LYS A 3 41.37 -2.54 -1.28
CA LYS A 3 40.92 -1.19 -1.65
C LYS A 3 41.65 -0.19 -0.77
N THR A 4 42.54 0.62 -1.36
CA THR A 4 43.13 1.76 -0.65
C THR A 4 42.03 2.68 -0.18
N LYS A 5 42.07 3.03 1.11
CA LYS A 5 41.08 3.95 1.72
C LYS A 5 41.23 5.32 1.06
N GLU A 6 40.12 5.85 0.57
CA GLU A 6 40.11 7.18 -0.04
C GLU A 6 40.32 8.26 1.02
N LEU A 7 41.15 9.26 0.74
CA LEU A 7 41.36 10.39 1.64
C LEU A 7 40.07 11.20 1.83
N SER A 8 39.87 11.71 3.03
CA SER A 8 38.73 12.60 3.30
C SER A 8 38.79 13.87 2.46
N LYS A 9 37.65 14.49 2.22
CA LYS A 9 37.60 15.76 1.49
C LYS A 9 38.45 16.83 2.17
N ASP A 10 38.39 16.91 3.51
CA ASP A 10 39.11 17.90 4.31
C ASP A 10 40.64 17.80 4.14
N VAL A 11 41.17 16.56 4.10
CA VAL A 11 42.60 16.33 3.84
C VAL A 11 42.99 16.75 2.44
N ARG A 12 42.12 16.47 1.45
CA ARG A 12 42.38 16.87 0.07
C ARG A 12 42.34 18.41 -0.12
N ASP A 13 41.42 19.08 0.57
CA ASP A 13 41.31 20.53 0.57
C ASP A 13 42.56 21.16 1.23
N LYS A 14 43.02 20.65 2.39
CA LYS A 14 44.25 21.06 3.06
C LYS A 14 45.48 20.91 2.16
N ILE A 15 45.60 19.83 1.38
CA ILE A 15 46.70 19.65 0.41
C ILE A 15 46.71 20.78 -0.59
N VAL A 16 45.55 21.16 -1.12
CA VAL A 16 45.43 22.23 -2.09
C VAL A 16 45.76 23.61 -1.48
N ASP A 17 45.28 23.86 -0.27
CA ASP A 17 45.50 25.12 0.44
C ASP A 17 46.97 25.32 0.79
N LEU A 18 47.66 24.27 1.27
CA LEU A 18 49.09 24.30 1.51
C LEU A 18 49.91 24.52 0.21
N HIS A 19 49.43 23.94 -0.91
CA HIS A 19 50.09 24.18 -2.21
C HIS A 19 49.86 25.60 -2.70
N LYS A 20 48.67 26.17 -2.51
CA LYS A 20 48.41 27.61 -2.81
C LYS A 20 49.29 28.57 -1.99
N ALA A 21 49.59 28.16 -0.72
CA ALA A 21 50.50 28.89 0.15
C ALA A 21 51.99 28.70 -0.22
N GLY A 22 52.31 28.15 -1.40
CA GLY A 22 53.67 28.03 -1.93
C GLY A 22 54.48 26.80 -1.44
N MET A 23 53.82 25.88 -0.67
CA MET A 23 54.57 24.70 -0.17
C MET A 23 54.81 23.65 -1.25
N GLY A 24 56.01 23.10 -1.30
CA GLY A 24 56.38 22.02 -2.21
C GLY A 24 55.77 20.68 -1.81
N TYR A 25 55.57 19.74 -2.76
CA TYR A 25 54.94 18.46 -2.56
C TYR A 25 55.57 17.58 -1.44
N LYS A 26 56.91 17.61 -1.32
CA LYS A 26 57.65 16.89 -0.27
C LYS A 26 57.32 17.44 1.13
N THR A 27 57.24 18.77 1.25
CA THR A 27 56.91 19.46 2.51
C THR A 27 55.49 19.18 2.94
N ILE A 28 54.51 19.23 2.01
CA ILE A 28 53.10 18.89 2.26
C ILE A 28 52.94 17.43 2.67
N SER A 29 53.66 16.54 1.99
CA SER A 29 53.71 15.10 2.31
C SER A 29 54.16 14.86 3.74
N LYS A 30 55.26 15.47 4.17
CA LYS A 30 55.76 15.36 5.55
C LYS A 30 54.77 15.94 6.57
N LYS A 31 54.17 17.07 6.28
CA LYS A 31 53.26 17.78 7.20
C LYS A 31 51.93 17.04 7.39
N LEU A 32 51.43 16.33 6.40
CA LEU A 32 50.12 15.61 6.46
C LEU A 32 50.23 14.10 6.58
N GLY A 33 51.44 13.53 6.58
CA GLY A 33 51.70 12.09 6.65
C GLY A 33 51.25 11.32 5.40
N GLU A 34 51.09 12.00 4.26
CA GLU A 34 50.60 11.39 3.03
C GLU A 34 51.71 11.20 2.00
N LYS A 35 51.57 10.21 1.09
CA LYS A 35 52.61 9.96 0.07
C LYS A 35 52.74 11.12 -0.89
N VAL A 36 53.96 11.52 -1.27
CA VAL A 36 54.25 12.59 -2.23
C VAL A 36 53.49 12.40 -3.55
N THR A 37 53.40 11.17 -4.04
CA THR A 37 52.64 10.79 -5.24
C THR A 37 51.14 11.12 -5.13
N THR A 38 50.57 10.89 -3.94
CA THR A 38 49.14 11.20 -3.64
C THR A 38 48.93 12.71 -3.62
N VAL A 39 49.82 13.46 -2.95
CA VAL A 39 49.80 14.94 -2.93
C VAL A 39 49.89 15.49 -4.34
N GLY A 40 50.85 15.02 -5.15
CA GLY A 40 51.00 15.47 -6.55
C GLY A 40 49.78 15.13 -7.42
N ALA A 41 49.15 13.98 -7.22
CA ALA A 41 47.95 13.59 -7.96
C ALA A 41 46.75 14.49 -7.62
N ILE A 42 46.58 14.84 -6.34
CA ILE A 42 45.49 15.73 -5.88
C ILE A 42 45.68 17.14 -6.42
N VAL A 43 46.91 17.69 -6.35
CA VAL A 43 47.20 19.02 -6.87
C VAL A 43 47.05 19.10 -8.39
N ARG A 44 47.53 18.09 -9.14
CA ARG A 44 47.32 18.04 -10.60
C ARG A 44 45.83 18.03 -10.94
N LYS A 45 45.06 17.19 -10.28
CA LYS A 45 43.62 17.12 -10.47
C LYS A 45 42.92 18.45 -10.14
N TRP A 46 43.35 19.12 -9.07
CA TRP A 46 42.80 20.44 -8.72
C TRP A 46 43.17 21.50 -9.76
N LYS A 47 44.41 21.51 -10.26
CA LYS A 47 44.84 22.42 -11.33
C LYS A 47 43.97 22.28 -12.58
N GLU A 48 43.66 21.03 -12.99
CA GLU A 48 42.88 20.70 -14.18
C GLU A 48 41.39 20.99 -14.01
N HIS A 49 40.80 20.57 -12.88
CA HIS A 49 39.36 20.57 -12.71
C HIS A 49 38.84 21.57 -11.67
N LYS A 50 39.70 22.32 -10.99
CA LYS A 50 39.37 23.28 -9.90
C LYS A 50 38.55 22.67 -8.77
N MET A 51 38.63 21.35 -8.54
CA MET A 51 37.90 20.64 -7.48
C MET A 51 38.76 19.53 -6.86
N THR A 52 38.50 19.25 -5.56
CA THR A 52 39.14 18.20 -4.78
C THR A 52 38.31 16.92 -4.69
N ILE A 53 37.03 16.98 -5.06
CA ILE A 53 36.08 15.86 -5.03
C ILE A 53 36.41 14.88 -6.16
N ASN A 54 36.40 13.56 -5.82
CA ASN A 54 36.56 12.54 -6.85
C ASN A 54 35.29 12.41 -7.69
N ARG A 55 35.42 12.52 -8.99
CA ARG A 55 34.36 12.26 -9.93
C ARG A 55 34.00 10.76 -9.91
N PRO A 56 32.70 10.40 -10.02
CA PRO A 56 32.32 9.01 -10.22
C PRO A 56 33.04 8.44 -11.45
N ARG A 57 33.55 7.22 -11.34
CA ARG A 57 34.13 6.53 -12.50
C ARG A 57 33.06 6.31 -13.55
N SER A 58 33.40 6.47 -14.82
CA SER A 58 32.49 6.26 -15.97
C SER A 58 31.86 4.86 -16.01
N GLY A 59 32.50 3.90 -15.35
CA GLY A 59 32.05 2.50 -15.32
C GLY A 59 32.28 1.78 -16.66
N ALA A 60 31.88 0.54 -16.74
CA ALA A 60 31.96 -0.23 -17.97
C ALA A 60 30.89 0.24 -18.99
N PRO A 61 31.20 0.21 -20.29
CA PRO A 61 30.23 0.53 -21.35
C PRO A 61 28.96 -0.31 -21.25
N ARG A 62 27.84 0.25 -21.68
CA ARG A 62 26.56 -0.45 -21.68
C ARG A 62 26.56 -1.56 -22.73
N LYS A 63 26.28 -2.80 -22.29
CA LYS A 63 26.21 -3.99 -23.18
C LYS A 63 25.02 -3.99 -24.14
N ILE A 64 23.96 -3.22 -23.83
CA ILE A 64 22.76 -3.11 -24.66
C ILE A 64 22.75 -1.72 -25.29
N SER A 65 22.65 -1.67 -26.60
CA SER A 65 22.54 -0.43 -27.37
C SER A 65 21.24 0.33 -27.05
N PRO A 66 21.14 1.64 -27.31
CA PRO A 66 19.91 2.40 -27.16
C PRO A 66 18.72 1.80 -27.93
N ARG A 67 18.97 1.26 -29.13
CA ARG A 67 17.97 0.54 -29.94
C ARG A 67 17.46 -0.73 -29.25
N GLY A 68 18.37 -1.53 -28.66
CA GLY A 68 18.03 -2.74 -27.90
C GLY A 68 17.23 -2.40 -26.63
N VAL A 69 17.58 -1.33 -25.92
CA VAL A 69 16.81 -0.84 -24.77
C VAL A 69 15.38 -0.46 -25.18
N SER A 70 15.23 0.31 -26.27
CA SER A 70 13.90 0.71 -26.79
C SER A 70 13.06 -0.49 -27.18
N MET A 71 13.66 -1.52 -27.79
CA MET A 71 12.99 -2.79 -28.15
C MET A 71 12.45 -3.50 -26.90
N ILE A 72 13.27 -3.67 -25.86
CA ILE A 72 12.87 -4.28 -24.58
C ILE A 72 11.72 -3.52 -23.95
N LEU A 73 11.85 -2.18 -23.84
CA LEU A 73 10.84 -1.34 -23.21
C LEU A 73 9.50 -1.39 -23.94
N ARG A 74 9.52 -1.37 -25.27
CA ARG A 74 8.33 -1.52 -26.12
C ARG A 74 7.64 -2.87 -25.89
N LYS A 75 8.41 -3.97 -25.87
CA LYS A 75 7.87 -5.32 -25.62
C LYS A 75 7.24 -5.42 -24.24
N VAL A 76 7.93 -4.95 -23.17
CA VAL A 76 7.41 -4.99 -21.80
C VAL A 76 6.18 -4.08 -21.64
N LYS A 77 6.12 -2.93 -22.32
CA LYS A 77 4.95 -2.05 -22.33
C LYS A 77 3.73 -2.74 -22.98
N LYS A 78 3.93 -3.44 -24.06
CA LYS A 78 2.86 -4.18 -24.78
C LYS A 78 2.46 -5.45 -24.03
N HIS A 79 3.44 -6.18 -23.48
CA HIS A 79 3.28 -7.46 -22.80
C HIS A 79 3.94 -7.42 -21.41
N PRO A 80 3.30 -6.86 -20.37
CA PRO A 80 3.90 -6.64 -19.05
C PRO A 80 4.29 -7.94 -18.30
N ARG A 81 3.79 -9.09 -18.73
CA ARG A 81 4.12 -10.41 -18.17
C ARG A 81 5.35 -11.07 -18.80
N THR A 82 6.00 -10.42 -19.77
CA THR A 82 7.20 -10.93 -20.42
C THR A 82 8.31 -11.21 -19.39
N THR A 83 8.91 -12.37 -19.48
CA THR A 83 9.99 -12.81 -18.61
C THR A 83 11.33 -12.20 -19.02
N ARG A 84 12.28 -12.13 -18.08
CA ARG A 84 13.65 -11.70 -18.42
C ARG A 84 14.34 -12.65 -19.39
N GLU A 85 13.97 -13.91 -19.41
CA GLU A 85 14.49 -14.94 -20.33
C GLU A 85 14.06 -14.69 -21.76
N GLU A 86 12.77 -14.44 -21.98
CA GLU A 86 12.24 -14.06 -23.30
C GLU A 86 12.94 -12.80 -23.84
N LEU A 87 13.21 -11.82 -23.01
CA LEU A 87 13.93 -10.60 -23.41
C LEU A 87 15.41 -10.86 -23.73
N VAL A 88 16.06 -11.81 -23.05
CA VAL A 88 17.41 -12.26 -23.42
C VAL A 88 17.40 -12.92 -24.79
N ASN A 89 16.43 -13.81 -25.05
CA ASN A 89 16.30 -14.49 -26.32
C ASN A 89 16.02 -13.52 -27.49
N ASP A 90 15.15 -12.53 -27.28
CA ASP A 90 14.89 -11.48 -28.28
C ASP A 90 16.16 -10.69 -28.63
N LEU A 91 16.95 -10.30 -27.62
CA LEU A 91 18.20 -9.61 -27.86
C LEU A 91 19.25 -10.51 -28.54
N LYS A 92 19.28 -11.80 -28.20
CA LYS A 92 20.16 -12.78 -28.84
C LYS A 92 19.85 -12.89 -30.34
N LEU A 93 18.56 -12.97 -30.69
CA LEU A 93 18.10 -12.95 -32.08
C LEU A 93 18.48 -11.64 -32.80
N ALA A 94 18.51 -10.54 -32.08
CA ALA A 94 18.98 -9.23 -32.58
C ALA A 94 20.51 -9.06 -32.52
N GLY A 95 21.29 -10.14 -32.33
CA GLY A 95 22.76 -10.11 -32.30
C GLY A 95 23.40 -9.63 -30.99
N THR A 96 22.61 -9.45 -29.92
CA THR A 96 23.16 -8.97 -28.63
C THR A 96 23.02 -10.03 -27.53
N THR A 97 24.14 -10.63 -27.10
CA THR A 97 24.15 -11.62 -26.03
C THR A 97 24.34 -10.97 -24.66
N VAL A 98 23.37 -11.13 -23.77
CA VAL A 98 23.38 -10.58 -22.40
C VAL A 98 22.78 -11.55 -21.39
N THR A 99 23.06 -11.32 -20.10
CA THR A 99 22.50 -12.12 -18.99
C THR A 99 21.15 -11.57 -18.53
N LYS A 100 20.32 -12.42 -17.87
CA LYS A 100 19.07 -12.02 -17.19
C LYS A 100 19.28 -10.87 -16.20
N LYS A 101 20.47 -10.79 -15.56
CA LYS A 101 20.85 -9.70 -14.63
C LYS A 101 20.99 -8.37 -15.37
N THR A 102 21.63 -8.36 -16.54
CA THR A 102 21.79 -7.17 -17.38
C THR A 102 20.43 -6.63 -17.82
N ILE A 103 19.49 -7.50 -18.24
CA ILE A 103 18.10 -7.12 -18.54
C ILE A 103 17.44 -6.49 -17.31
N GLY A 104 17.52 -7.14 -16.15
CA GLY A 104 16.93 -6.61 -14.91
C GLY A 104 17.48 -5.22 -14.55
N ASN A 105 18.78 -5.01 -14.63
CA ASN A 105 19.43 -3.72 -14.38
C ASN A 105 18.98 -2.67 -15.41
N THR A 106 18.82 -3.04 -16.68
CA THR A 106 18.35 -2.13 -17.72
C THR A 106 16.90 -1.71 -17.47
N LEU A 107 16.01 -2.62 -17.12
CA LEU A 107 14.62 -2.31 -16.76
C LEU A 107 14.54 -1.39 -15.54
N HIS A 108 15.35 -1.67 -14.48
CA HIS A 108 15.39 -0.84 -13.28
C HIS A 108 15.89 0.58 -13.56
N ARG A 109 16.93 0.75 -14.39
CA ARG A 109 17.43 2.08 -14.81
C ARG A 109 16.37 2.88 -15.55
N ASN A 110 15.45 2.21 -16.26
CA ASN A 110 14.31 2.82 -16.94
C ASN A 110 13.03 2.88 -16.08
N GLY A 111 13.14 2.78 -14.75
CA GLY A 111 12.05 2.97 -13.80
C GLY A 111 11.11 1.77 -13.65
N LEU A 112 11.35 0.66 -14.36
CA LEU A 112 10.50 -0.53 -14.27
C LEU A 112 10.96 -1.45 -13.14
N LYS A 113 9.99 -1.93 -12.33
CA LYS A 113 10.22 -2.88 -11.24
C LYS A 113 9.35 -4.10 -11.43
N SER A 114 9.89 -5.29 -11.17
CA SER A 114 9.08 -6.51 -11.12
C SER A 114 8.18 -6.47 -9.89
N CYS A 115 6.87 -6.51 -10.11
CA CYS A 115 5.87 -6.47 -9.06
C CYS A 115 4.87 -7.62 -9.25
N ARG A 116 4.32 -8.14 -8.13
CA ARG A 116 3.24 -9.12 -8.20
C ARG A 116 1.99 -8.45 -8.78
N ALA A 117 1.40 -9.05 -9.82
CA ALA A 117 0.14 -8.58 -10.38
C ALA A 117 -0.97 -8.60 -9.31
N ARG A 118 -1.80 -7.58 -9.31
CA ARG A 118 -2.93 -7.49 -8.38
C ARG A 118 -4.08 -8.37 -8.86
N LYS A 119 -4.73 -9.07 -7.92
CA LYS A 119 -6.00 -9.74 -8.15
C LYS A 119 -7.11 -8.68 -8.07
N VAL A 120 -7.91 -8.59 -9.11
CA VAL A 120 -9.06 -7.68 -9.21
C VAL A 120 -10.24 -8.43 -9.81
N PRO A 121 -11.50 -8.02 -9.57
CA PRO A 121 -12.66 -8.62 -10.24
C PRO A 121 -12.53 -8.58 -11.76
N LEU A 122 -13.05 -9.62 -12.42
CA LEU A 122 -13.15 -9.65 -13.88
C LEU A 122 -14.33 -8.77 -14.32
N LEU A 123 -14.03 -7.59 -14.83
CA LEU A 123 -15.05 -6.63 -15.27
C LEU A 123 -15.42 -6.88 -16.73
N LYS A 124 -16.71 -7.13 -16.99
CA LYS A 124 -17.32 -7.11 -18.33
C LYS A 124 -17.53 -5.67 -18.80
N LYS A 125 -17.74 -5.44 -20.10
CA LYS A 125 -18.04 -4.10 -20.65
C LYS A 125 -19.20 -3.40 -19.91
N ALA A 126 -20.29 -4.12 -19.65
CA ALA A 126 -21.42 -3.59 -18.89
C ALA A 126 -21.05 -3.12 -17.48
N HIS A 127 -20.18 -3.86 -16.77
CA HIS A 127 -19.72 -3.44 -15.45
C HIS A 127 -18.90 -2.15 -15.53
N VAL A 128 -18.01 -2.03 -16.52
CA VAL A 128 -17.20 -0.82 -16.75
C VAL A 128 -18.10 0.39 -17.04
N GLN A 129 -19.12 0.23 -17.89
CA GLN A 129 -20.08 1.28 -18.20
C GLN A 129 -20.90 1.70 -16.97
N ALA A 130 -21.43 0.74 -16.20
CA ALA A 130 -22.19 1.03 -14.98
C ALA A 130 -21.32 1.77 -13.94
N ARG A 131 -20.05 1.41 -13.80
CA ARG A 131 -19.09 2.08 -12.91
C ARG A 131 -18.80 3.52 -13.36
N LEU A 132 -18.64 3.74 -14.67
CA LEU A 132 -18.45 5.08 -15.23
C LEU A 132 -19.70 5.93 -15.06
N LYS A 133 -20.89 5.37 -15.33
CA LYS A 133 -22.18 6.03 -15.11
C LYS A 133 -22.29 6.49 -13.67
N PHE A 134 -22.17 5.58 -12.71
CA PHE A 134 -22.20 5.88 -11.28
C PHE A 134 -21.19 6.97 -10.88
N ALA A 135 -19.94 6.86 -11.35
CA ALA A 135 -18.92 7.84 -11.01
C ALA A 135 -19.22 9.25 -11.57
N ASN A 136 -19.79 9.35 -12.77
CA ASN A 136 -20.17 10.64 -13.36
C ASN A 136 -21.39 11.26 -12.67
N GLU A 137 -22.43 10.46 -12.39
CA GLU A 137 -23.65 10.91 -11.73
C GLU A 137 -23.38 11.47 -10.33
N HIS A 138 -22.46 10.83 -9.61
CA HIS A 138 -22.17 11.16 -8.23
C HIS A 138 -20.89 12.00 -8.01
N LEU A 139 -20.21 12.44 -9.08
CA LEU A 139 -18.95 13.17 -8.96
C LEU A 139 -19.10 14.51 -8.22
N ASN A 140 -20.26 15.15 -8.39
CA ASN A 140 -20.55 16.46 -7.84
C ASN A 140 -21.39 16.42 -6.56
N ASP A 141 -21.72 15.22 -6.06
CA ASP A 141 -22.40 15.08 -4.78
C ASP A 141 -21.54 15.69 -3.67
N SER A 142 -22.21 16.37 -2.75
CA SER A 142 -21.59 17.03 -1.62
C SER A 142 -21.12 16.01 -0.58
N VAL A 143 -20.22 16.42 0.29
CA VAL A 143 -19.81 15.58 1.43
C VAL A 143 -21.01 15.26 2.34
N SER A 144 -21.94 16.22 2.50
CA SER A 144 -23.15 16.02 3.31
C SER A 144 -24.10 14.96 2.72
N ASP A 145 -24.11 14.74 1.41
CA ASP A 145 -24.89 13.66 0.81
C ASP A 145 -24.26 12.29 1.10
N TRP A 146 -22.93 12.19 1.05
CA TRP A 146 -22.22 10.97 1.42
C TRP A 146 -22.28 10.66 2.92
N GLU A 147 -22.41 11.66 3.78
CA GLU A 147 -22.61 11.49 5.22
C GLU A 147 -23.97 10.86 5.55
N LYS A 148 -24.97 11.01 4.68
CA LYS A 148 -26.29 10.37 4.80
C LYS A 148 -26.28 8.90 4.37
N VAL A 149 -25.18 8.37 3.86
CA VAL A 149 -25.10 6.98 3.40
C VAL A 149 -24.73 6.05 4.55
N LEU A 150 -25.53 5.00 4.74
CA LEU A 150 -25.23 3.87 5.60
C LEU A 150 -24.68 2.75 4.71
N TRP A 151 -23.39 2.52 4.82
CA TRP A 151 -22.63 1.55 4.06
C TRP A 151 -22.69 0.18 4.71
N SER A 152 -22.88 -0.87 3.94
CA SER A 152 -22.88 -2.25 4.47
C SER A 152 -22.17 -3.22 3.54
N ASP A 153 -21.78 -4.36 4.10
CA ASP A 153 -21.23 -5.50 3.36
C ASP A 153 -21.06 -6.72 4.28
N GLU A 154 -20.71 -7.84 3.67
CA GLU A 154 -20.29 -9.05 4.38
C GLU A 154 -18.79 -9.25 4.31
N THR A 155 -18.21 -9.82 5.36
CA THR A 155 -16.81 -10.22 5.36
C THR A 155 -16.59 -11.56 6.01
N LYS A 156 -15.68 -12.35 5.42
CA LYS A 156 -15.20 -13.60 5.98
C LYS A 156 -13.89 -13.39 6.73
N ILE A 157 -13.80 -13.87 7.96
CA ILE A 157 -12.57 -13.84 8.75
C ILE A 157 -12.21 -15.27 9.15
N GLU A 158 -11.00 -15.68 8.83
CA GLU A 158 -10.47 -17.01 9.17
C GLU A 158 -9.70 -16.95 10.48
N LEU A 159 -9.83 -18.00 11.29
CA LEU A 159 -9.16 -18.06 12.60
C LEU A 159 -7.63 -18.07 12.46
N PHE A 160 -7.08 -18.92 11.60
CA PHE A 160 -5.65 -19.04 11.33
C PHE A 160 -5.29 -18.67 9.88
N GLY A 161 -6.12 -17.87 9.23
CA GLY A 161 -5.90 -17.42 7.86
C GLY A 161 -4.81 -16.35 7.74
N ILE A 162 -4.38 -16.11 6.50
CA ILE A 162 -3.49 -14.98 6.17
C ILE A 162 -4.33 -13.69 6.13
N ASN A 163 -4.89 -13.30 7.27
CA ASN A 163 -5.67 -12.08 7.41
C ASN A 163 -4.80 -10.81 7.28
N SER A 164 -3.47 -10.96 7.48
CA SER A 164 -2.48 -9.89 7.27
C SER A 164 -1.09 -10.47 6.99
N THR A 165 -0.27 -9.75 6.25
CA THR A 165 1.16 -10.08 6.11
C THR A 165 1.86 -9.63 7.38
N ARG A 166 2.32 -10.56 8.19
CA ARG A 166 3.12 -10.28 9.40
C ARG A 166 4.59 -10.27 9.04
N CYS A 167 5.29 -9.21 9.37
CA CYS A 167 6.74 -9.15 9.30
C CYS A 167 7.31 -9.28 10.71
N VAL A 168 8.37 -10.06 10.87
CA VAL A 168 9.11 -10.20 12.12
C VAL A 168 10.55 -9.76 11.92
N TRP A 169 11.13 -9.15 12.95
CA TRP A 169 12.56 -8.86 13.00
C TRP A 169 13.29 -10.10 13.49
N ARG A 170 14.13 -10.70 12.65
CA ARG A 170 14.87 -11.91 12.98
C ARG A 170 16.30 -11.87 12.48
N LYS A 171 17.20 -12.61 13.15
CA LYS A 171 18.57 -12.84 12.69
C LYS A 171 18.59 -13.73 11.44
N LYS A 172 19.70 -13.67 10.70
CA LYS A 172 19.92 -14.60 9.58
C LYS A 172 19.89 -16.04 10.14
N ASN A 173 19.27 -16.96 9.40
CA ASN A 173 19.07 -18.37 9.75
C ASN A 173 18.08 -18.68 10.90
N ALA A 174 17.44 -17.69 11.52
CA ALA A 174 16.42 -17.88 12.56
C ALA A 174 14.98 -17.92 12.01
N ALA A 175 14.78 -18.45 10.78
CA ALA A 175 13.47 -18.44 10.10
C ALA A 175 12.46 -19.37 10.76
N TYR A 176 12.93 -20.47 11.34
CA TYR A 176 12.11 -21.54 11.90
C TYR A 176 11.98 -21.49 13.42
N ASP A 177 12.57 -20.50 14.08
CA ASP A 177 12.36 -20.31 15.51
C ASP A 177 10.86 -20.10 15.76
N PRO A 178 10.25 -20.76 16.77
CA PRO A 178 8.81 -20.71 17.02
C PRO A 178 8.24 -19.28 17.12
N GLN A 179 8.98 -18.36 17.72
CA GLN A 179 8.62 -16.94 17.81
C GLN A 179 8.64 -16.17 16.48
N ASN A 180 9.34 -16.68 15.47
CA ASN A 180 9.47 -16.10 14.14
C ASN A 180 8.53 -16.74 13.11
N THR A 181 7.73 -17.73 13.52
CA THR A 181 6.81 -18.47 12.67
C THR A 181 5.36 -18.08 12.92
N VAL A 182 4.49 -18.29 11.96
CA VAL A 182 3.05 -18.20 12.11
C VAL A 182 2.48 -19.60 12.11
N ARG A 183 1.74 -19.94 13.15
CA ARG A 183 1.06 -21.24 13.23
C ARG A 183 0.00 -21.32 12.14
N THR A 184 -0.02 -22.41 11.41
CA THR A 184 -1.02 -22.71 10.40
C THR A 184 -1.67 -24.04 10.71
N VAL A 185 -2.98 -24.15 10.42
CA VAL A 185 -3.72 -25.40 10.54
C VAL A 185 -4.39 -25.71 9.20
N LYS A 186 -4.62 -26.98 8.93
CA LYS A 186 -5.34 -27.43 7.74
C LYS A 186 -6.71 -26.76 7.69
N HIS A 187 -7.13 -26.25 6.55
CA HIS A 187 -8.39 -25.52 6.35
C HIS A 187 -8.59 -24.26 7.21
N GLY A 188 -7.49 -23.63 7.70
CA GLY A 188 -7.55 -22.34 8.41
C GLY A 188 -8.21 -22.39 9.80
N GLY A 189 -8.48 -23.57 10.38
CA GLY A 189 -9.08 -23.72 11.71
C GLY A 189 -10.53 -23.24 11.83
N GLY A 190 -11.20 -23.04 10.72
CA GLY A 190 -12.54 -22.47 10.64
C GLY A 190 -12.58 -20.97 10.35
N ASN A 191 -13.76 -20.46 10.11
CA ASN A 191 -14.00 -19.06 9.79
C ASN A 191 -15.36 -18.61 10.31
N ILE A 192 -15.54 -17.30 10.43
CA ILE A 192 -16.83 -16.67 10.68
C ILE A 192 -17.19 -15.75 9.52
N LEU A 193 -18.45 -15.73 9.15
CA LEU A 193 -19.02 -14.75 8.23
C LEU A 193 -19.71 -13.68 9.06
N LEU A 194 -19.38 -12.43 8.78
CA LEU A 194 -19.91 -11.28 9.51
C LEU A 194 -20.62 -10.35 8.53
N TRP A 195 -21.75 -9.78 8.96
CA TRP A 195 -22.37 -8.62 8.34
C TRP A 195 -22.13 -7.41 9.22
N GLY A 196 -21.90 -6.25 8.60
CA GLY A 196 -21.75 -5.02 9.35
C GLY A 196 -22.08 -3.79 8.53
N CYS A 197 -22.27 -2.65 9.21
CA CYS A 197 -22.54 -1.38 8.56
C CYS A 197 -21.83 -0.22 9.29
N PHE A 198 -21.63 0.88 8.57
CA PHE A 198 -21.06 2.10 9.13
C PHE A 198 -21.54 3.34 8.39
N SER A 199 -21.38 4.51 9.00
CA SER A 199 -21.57 5.82 8.39
C SER A 199 -20.39 6.74 8.70
N ALA A 200 -20.41 7.98 8.23
CA ALA A 200 -19.43 8.99 8.63
C ALA A 200 -19.35 9.19 10.16
N LYS A 201 -20.43 8.87 10.88
CA LYS A 201 -20.52 9.05 12.34
C LYS A 201 -19.91 7.90 13.15
N GLY A 202 -19.53 6.80 12.51
CA GLY A 202 -18.92 5.64 13.16
C GLY A 202 -19.45 4.31 12.67
N THR A 203 -19.12 3.24 13.42
CA THR A 203 -19.55 1.86 13.16
C THR A 203 -20.95 1.57 13.72
N GLY A 204 -21.78 0.92 12.90
CA GLY A 204 -23.06 0.35 13.33
C GLY A 204 -22.89 -1.02 13.98
N GLN A 205 -23.89 -1.88 13.83
CA GLN A 205 -23.83 -3.25 14.32
C GLN A 205 -22.84 -4.12 13.52
N LEU A 206 -22.26 -5.10 14.18
CA LEU A 206 -21.51 -6.19 13.59
C LEU A 206 -22.09 -7.50 14.13
N ILE A 207 -22.57 -8.35 13.24
CA ILE A 207 -23.18 -9.61 13.63
C ILE A 207 -22.54 -10.79 12.89
N ARG A 208 -22.57 -11.95 13.55
CA ARG A 208 -22.18 -13.21 12.92
C ARG A 208 -23.35 -13.79 12.15
N ILE A 209 -23.09 -14.23 10.94
CA ILE A 209 -24.02 -14.96 10.09
C ILE A 209 -23.75 -16.46 10.30
N ASN A 210 -24.77 -17.20 10.73
CA ASN A 210 -24.67 -18.64 10.95
C ASN A 210 -25.17 -19.37 9.69
N GLY A 211 -24.35 -20.29 9.18
CA GLY A 211 -24.72 -21.07 8.00
C GLY A 211 -24.63 -20.26 6.68
N LYS A 212 -25.48 -20.63 5.71
CA LYS A 212 -25.56 -20.01 4.39
C LYS A 212 -26.66 -18.95 4.39
N MET A 213 -26.29 -17.71 4.19
CA MET A 213 -27.23 -16.59 4.12
C MET A 213 -28.05 -16.64 2.83
N ASP A 214 -29.35 -16.77 2.96
CA ASP A 214 -30.34 -16.61 1.89
C ASP A 214 -31.05 -15.26 1.98
N GLY A 215 -32.04 -15.02 1.11
CA GLY A 215 -32.78 -13.74 1.09
C GLY A 215 -33.69 -13.55 2.31
N ALA A 216 -34.19 -14.61 2.95
CA ALA A 216 -35.00 -14.52 4.17
C ALA A 216 -34.13 -14.08 5.35
N MET A 217 -33.04 -14.81 5.60
CA MET A 217 -32.06 -14.48 6.64
C MET A 217 -31.50 -13.06 6.43
N TYR A 218 -31.24 -12.64 5.17
CA TYR A 218 -30.77 -11.28 4.90
C TYR A 218 -31.80 -10.22 5.36
N ARG A 219 -33.10 -10.43 5.10
CA ARG A 219 -34.15 -9.50 5.57
C ARG A 219 -34.27 -9.48 7.09
N GLU A 220 -34.10 -10.62 7.77
CA GLU A 220 -34.03 -10.68 9.24
C GLU A 220 -32.84 -9.87 9.76
N ILE A 221 -31.66 -10.09 9.20
CA ILE A 221 -30.44 -9.32 9.53
C ILE A 221 -30.70 -7.82 9.41
N LEU A 222 -31.29 -7.37 8.30
CA LEU A 222 -31.61 -5.97 8.09
C LEU A 222 -32.65 -5.44 9.09
N ASN A 223 -33.69 -6.24 9.38
CA ASN A 223 -34.72 -5.86 10.33
C ASN A 223 -34.14 -5.59 11.73
N ASP A 224 -33.29 -6.50 12.19
CA ASP A 224 -32.79 -6.49 13.55
C ASP A 224 -31.58 -5.59 13.76
N ASN A 225 -30.85 -5.24 12.69
CA ASN A 225 -29.58 -4.56 12.82
C ASN A 225 -29.47 -3.25 12.03
N LEU A 226 -30.12 -3.12 10.87
CA LEU A 226 -30.00 -1.94 10.01
C LEU A 226 -30.67 -0.70 10.65
N LEU A 227 -31.95 -0.81 11.00
CA LEU A 227 -32.67 0.30 11.63
C LEU A 227 -32.12 0.69 13.00
N PRO A 228 -31.79 -0.26 13.90
CA PRO A 228 -31.09 0.06 15.15
C PRO A 228 -29.73 0.75 14.92
N SER A 229 -28.97 0.35 13.89
CA SER A 229 -27.70 1.02 13.54
C SER A 229 -27.92 2.45 13.07
N ALA A 230 -28.91 2.69 12.19
CA ALA A 230 -29.23 4.03 11.72
C ALA A 230 -29.64 4.96 12.89
N ARG A 231 -30.41 4.45 13.87
CA ARG A 231 -30.79 5.20 15.08
C ARG A 231 -29.56 5.47 15.96
N LYS A 232 -28.74 4.44 16.26
CA LYS A 232 -27.49 4.57 17.04
C LYS A 232 -26.56 5.62 16.45
N LEU A 233 -26.42 5.62 15.13
CA LEU A 233 -25.59 6.55 14.38
C LEU A 233 -26.26 7.92 14.14
N LYS A 234 -27.47 8.13 14.65
CA LYS A 234 -28.20 9.40 14.51
C LYS A 234 -28.24 9.88 13.05
N MET A 235 -28.59 8.97 12.12
CA MET A 235 -28.56 9.29 10.67
C MET A 235 -29.57 10.37 10.26
N GLY A 236 -30.60 10.63 11.07
CA GLY A 236 -31.64 11.61 10.76
C GLY A 236 -32.67 11.08 9.76
N ARG A 237 -33.38 12.00 9.09
CA ARG A 237 -34.33 11.65 8.02
C ARG A 237 -33.61 11.62 6.67
N GLY A 238 -34.09 10.79 5.75
CA GLY A 238 -33.61 10.76 4.36
C GLY A 238 -32.24 10.09 4.16
N TRP A 239 -31.75 9.31 5.13
CA TRP A 239 -30.56 8.50 4.92
C TRP A 239 -30.77 7.46 3.82
N VAL A 240 -29.65 7.07 3.18
CA VAL A 240 -29.63 6.13 2.05
C VAL A 240 -28.86 4.89 2.44
N PHE A 241 -29.42 3.72 2.14
CA PHE A 241 -28.79 2.45 2.39
C PHE A 241 -27.97 2.00 1.18
N GLN A 242 -26.73 1.62 1.41
CA GLN A 242 -25.90 1.01 0.38
C GLN A 242 -25.71 -0.48 0.68
N HIS A 243 -26.03 -1.31 -0.28
CA HIS A 243 -25.63 -2.71 -0.39
C HIS A 243 -25.23 -3.04 -1.83
N ASP A 244 -24.60 -4.19 -2.05
CA ASP A 244 -24.20 -4.63 -3.38
C ASP A 244 -25.35 -5.34 -4.14
N ASN A 245 -25.08 -5.75 -5.38
CA ASN A 245 -26.04 -6.42 -6.25
C ASN A 245 -26.02 -7.94 -6.12
N ASP A 246 -25.74 -8.50 -4.94
CA ASP A 246 -25.88 -9.93 -4.71
C ASP A 246 -27.34 -10.36 -4.98
N PRO A 247 -27.62 -11.52 -5.60
CA PRO A 247 -28.98 -12.00 -5.87
C PRO A 247 -29.92 -11.98 -4.66
N LYS A 248 -29.44 -12.27 -3.45
CA LYS A 248 -30.23 -12.19 -2.22
C LYS A 248 -30.65 -10.77 -1.85
N HIS A 249 -29.83 -9.77 -2.19
CA HIS A 249 -30.11 -8.35 -1.96
C HIS A 249 -31.08 -7.78 -2.99
N THR A 250 -30.99 -8.23 -4.24
CA THR A 250 -31.80 -7.75 -5.35
C THR A 250 -33.08 -8.56 -5.58
N ALA A 251 -33.31 -9.62 -4.81
CA ALA A 251 -34.53 -10.43 -4.87
C ALA A 251 -35.79 -9.58 -4.71
N LYS A 252 -36.87 -9.94 -5.42
CA LYS A 252 -38.15 -9.22 -5.39
C LYS A 252 -38.65 -9.01 -3.96
N ALA A 253 -38.68 -10.08 -3.16
CA ALA A 253 -39.09 -10.00 -1.77
C ALA A 253 -38.24 -9.05 -0.90
N THR A 254 -36.92 -8.95 -1.17
CA THR A 254 -36.04 -8.01 -0.46
C THR A 254 -36.33 -6.56 -0.87
N LYS A 255 -36.54 -6.31 -2.16
CA LYS A 255 -36.91 -4.98 -2.66
C LYS A 255 -38.26 -4.51 -2.10
N GLU A 256 -39.26 -5.39 -2.09
CA GLU A 256 -40.58 -5.11 -1.50
C GLU A 256 -40.50 -4.82 -0.01
N TRP A 257 -39.69 -5.59 0.72
CA TRP A 257 -39.45 -5.38 2.15
C TRP A 257 -38.80 -4.00 2.40
N LEU A 258 -37.74 -3.64 1.66
CA LEU A 258 -37.08 -2.33 1.75
C LEU A 258 -38.05 -1.18 1.47
N LYS A 259 -38.88 -1.34 0.43
CA LYS A 259 -39.92 -0.36 0.08
C LYS A 259 -40.96 -0.21 1.19
N LYS A 260 -41.44 -1.33 1.76
CA LYS A 260 -42.37 -1.33 2.90
C LYS A 260 -41.81 -0.66 4.15
N LYS A 261 -40.51 -0.76 4.35
CA LYS A 261 -39.80 -0.10 5.47
C LYS A 261 -39.36 1.36 5.14
N HIS A 262 -39.74 1.88 3.98
CA HIS A 262 -39.39 3.22 3.50
C HIS A 262 -37.87 3.48 3.50
N ILE A 263 -37.06 2.45 3.20
CA ILE A 263 -35.61 2.55 3.14
C ILE A 263 -35.20 2.90 1.72
N LYS A 264 -34.61 4.07 1.52
CA LYS A 264 -34.03 4.48 0.24
C LYS A 264 -32.73 3.72 0.02
N VAL A 265 -32.64 3.01 -1.11
CA VAL A 265 -31.46 2.23 -1.49
C VAL A 265 -30.68 2.94 -2.57
N MET A 266 -29.36 2.95 -2.46
CA MET A 266 -28.47 3.49 -3.47
C MET A 266 -28.39 2.56 -4.69
N GLU A 267 -28.51 3.10 -5.89
CA GLU A 267 -28.21 2.37 -7.13
C GLU A 267 -26.70 2.06 -7.17
N TRP A 268 -26.34 0.78 -7.17
CA TRP A 268 -24.95 0.36 -7.01
C TRP A 268 -24.39 -0.35 -8.25
N PRO A 269 -23.19 0.00 -8.73
CA PRO A 269 -22.58 -0.70 -9.85
C PRO A 269 -22.04 -2.07 -9.42
N SER A 270 -22.39 -3.12 -10.16
CA SER A 270 -21.92 -4.48 -9.89
C SER A 270 -20.38 -4.58 -9.95
N GLN A 271 -19.81 -5.55 -9.22
CA GLN A 271 -18.38 -5.83 -9.17
C GLN A 271 -17.52 -4.62 -8.75
N SER A 272 -18.00 -3.85 -7.77
CA SER A 272 -17.38 -2.59 -7.36
C SER A 272 -16.95 -2.53 -5.88
N PRO A 273 -16.21 -3.51 -5.36
CA PRO A 273 -15.76 -3.49 -3.97
C PRO A 273 -14.79 -2.33 -3.69
N ASP A 274 -14.09 -1.82 -4.69
CA ASP A 274 -13.22 -0.66 -4.56
C ASP A 274 -13.98 0.65 -4.36
N LEU A 275 -15.24 0.71 -4.73
CA LEU A 275 -16.13 1.82 -4.43
C LEU A 275 -16.73 1.72 -3.01
N ASN A 276 -16.87 0.52 -2.44
CA ASN A 276 -17.40 0.35 -1.09
C ASN A 276 -16.34 0.71 -0.02
N PRO A 277 -16.52 1.78 0.76
CA PRO A 277 -15.51 2.19 1.75
C PRO A 277 -15.42 1.24 2.96
N ILE A 278 -16.43 0.40 3.21
CA ILE A 278 -16.41 -0.59 4.30
C ILE A 278 -15.29 -1.60 4.14
N GLU A 279 -14.86 -1.87 2.92
CA GLU A 279 -13.73 -2.76 2.64
C GLU A 279 -12.42 -2.30 3.30
N ASN A 280 -12.26 -0.99 3.52
CA ASN A 280 -11.14 -0.46 4.28
C ASN A 280 -11.29 -0.74 5.77
N LEU A 281 -12.52 -0.69 6.30
CA LEU A 281 -12.80 -1.03 7.69
C LEU A 281 -12.64 -2.53 7.93
N TRP A 282 -13.05 -3.39 6.99
CA TRP A 282 -12.78 -4.84 7.04
C TRP A 282 -11.30 -5.15 7.12
N ARG A 283 -10.49 -4.42 6.35
CA ARG A 283 -9.04 -4.57 6.44
C ARG A 283 -8.51 -4.14 7.80
N GLU A 284 -8.95 -3.02 8.33
CA GLU A 284 -8.56 -2.53 9.66
C GLU A 284 -8.97 -3.51 10.74
N LEU A 285 -10.21 -4.00 10.71
CA LEU A 285 -10.71 -5.01 11.62
C LEU A 285 -9.83 -6.27 11.60
N LYS A 286 -9.54 -6.80 10.40
CA LYS A 286 -8.68 -7.99 10.23
C LYS A 286 -7.27 -7.78 10.80
N LEU A 287 -6.72 -6.58 10.68
CA LEU A 287 -5.41 -6.25 11.26
C LEU A 287 -5.45 -6.23 12.79
N ARG A 288 -6.46 -5.61 13.40
CA ARG A 288 -6.65 -5.54 14.85
C ARG A 288 -6.90 -6.92 15.46
N VAL A 289 -7.81 -7.68 14.86
CA VAL A 289 -8.11 -9.06 15.27
C VAL A 289 -6.85 -9.93 15.20
N ALA A 290 -6.06 -9.80 14.14
CA ALA A 290 -4.82 -10.54 13.98
C ALA A 290 -3.77 -10.20 15.05
N GLN A 291 -3.75 -8.99 15.59
CA GLN A 291 -2.88 -8.61 16.70
C GLN A 291 -3.26 -9.31 18.01
N ARG A 292 -4.57 -9.53 18.23
CA ARG A 292 -5.11 -10.15 19.44
C ARG A 292 -5.03 -11.69 19.45
N GLN A 293 -4.72 -12.31 18.32
CA GLN A 293 -4.46 -13.75 18.18
C GLN A 293 -5.58 -14.64 18.77
N PRO A 294 -6.80 -14.62 18.25
CA PRO A 294 -7.92 -15.44 18.76
C PRO A 294 -7.56 -16.92 18.77
N ARG A 295 -8.03 -17.65 19.78
CA ARG A 295 -7.69 -19.06 20.00
C ARG A 295 -8.72 -20.02 19.40
N ASN A 296 -9.99 -19.60 19.31
CA ASN A 296 -11.12 -20.35 18.79
C ASN A 296 -12.15 -19.43 18.12
N LEU A 297 -13.20 -20.00 17.51
CA LEU A 297 -14.20 -19.22 16.78
C LEU A 297 -15.05 -18.32 17.69
N ARG A 298 -15.28 -18.71 18.96
CA ARG A 298 -16.00 -17.85 19.94
C ARG A 298 -15.17 -16.64 20.32
N ASP A 299 -13.90 -16.85 20.61
CA ASP A 299 -12.93 -15.80 20.90
C ASP A 299 -12.75 -14.87 19.70
N LEU A 300 -12.66 -15.43 18.47
CA LEU A 300 -12.62 -14.67 17.23
C LEU A 300 -13.83 -13.74 17.08
N GLU A 301 -15.04 -14.25 17.33
CA GLU A 301 -16.27 -13.45 17.22
C GLU A 301 -16.30 -12.32 18.25
N MET A 302 -15.95 -12.61 19.50
CA MET A 302 -15.90 -11.64 20.59
C MET A 302 -14.91 -10.51 20.24
N ILE A 303 -13.68 -10.86 19.88
CA ILE A 303 -12.65 -9.90 19.49
C ILE A 303 -13.10 -9.08 18.29
N CYS A 304 -13.74 -9.68 17.29
CA CYS A 304 -14.26 -8.93 16.13
C CYS A 304 -15.27 -7.85 16.55
N LYS A 305 -16.20 -8.16 17.45
CA LYS A 305 -17.22 -7.22 17.95
C LYS A 305 -16.59 -6.07 18.74
N GLU A 306 -15.64 -6.39 19.62
CA GLU A 306 -14.90 -5.40 20.39
C GLU A 306 -14.11 -4.47 19.47
N GLU A 307 -13.27 -5.02 18.60
CA GLU A 307 -12.42 -4.23 17.71
C GLU A 307 -13.23 -3.41 16.68
N TRP A 308 -14.39 -3.89 16.25
CA TRP A 308 -15.31 -3.13 15.40
C TRP A 308 -15.83 -1.89 16.11
N THR A 309 -16.24 -2.04 17.37
CA THR A 309 -16.73 -0.93 18.19
C THR A 309 -15.61 0.07 18.51
N ASN A 310 -14.36 -0.40 18.63
CA ASN A 310 -13.19 0.40 18.92
C ASN A 310 -12.60 1.11 17.69
N ILE A 311 -13.18 0.95 16.49
CA ILE A 311 -12.77 1.72 15.32
C ILE A 311 -13.12 3.21 15.55
N PRO A 312 -12.12 4.12 15.48
CA PRO A 312 -12.38 5.54 15.76
C PRO A 312 -13.37 6.14 14.74
N PRO A 313 -14.40 6.90 15.18
CA PRO A 313 -15.34 7.58 14.28
C PRO A 313 -14.65 8.47 13.23
N LYS A 314 -13.53 9.09 13.60
CA LYS A 314 -12.69 9.87 12.69
C LYS A 314 -12.21 9.06 11.47
N MET A 315 -11.95 7.76 11.63
CA MET A 315 -11.57 6.90 10.51
C MET A 315 -12.76 6.72 9.55
N CYS A 316 -13.95 6.49 10.08
CA CYS A 316 -15.19 6.38 9.30
C CYS A 316 -15.47 7.69 8.54
N ALA A 317 -15.43 8.82 9.22
CA ALA A 317 -15.60 10.14 8.63
C ALA A 317 -14.59 10.40 7.50
N ASN A 318 -13.32 10.09 7.70
CA ASN A 318 -12.28 10.27 6.68
C ASN A 318 -12.51 9.43 5.42
N LEU A 319 -13.07 8.23 5.53
CA LEU A 319 -13.41 7.40 4.39
C LEU A 319 -14.53 8.02 3.55
N VAL A 320 -15.52 8.62 4.21
CA VAL A 320 -16.68 9.27 3.57
C VAL A 320 -16.28 10.62 2.99
N ILE A 321 -15.62 11.49 3.72
CA ILE A 321 -15.13 12.80 3.25
C ILE A 321 -14.26 12.66 1.99
N ASN A 322 -13.46 11.59 1.92
CA ASN A 322 -12.59 11.33 0.78
C ASN A 322 -13.25 10.50 -0.34
N TYR A 323 -14.58 10.31 -0.32
CA TYR A 323 -15.26 9.44 -1.28
C TYR A 323 -15.12 9.92 -2.73
N LYS A 324 -15.16 11.22 -2.97
CA LYS A 324 -14.90 11.84 -4.29
C LYS A 324 -13.61 11.35 -4.93
N LYS A 325 -12.56 11.07 -4.14
CA LYS A 325 -11.29 10.53 -4.65
C LYS A 325 -11.42 9.13 -5.24
N ARG A 326 -12.40 8.33 -4.78
CA ARG A 326 -12.71 7.02 -5.37
C ARG A 326 -13.35 7.18 -6.73
N LEU A 327 -14.36 8.05 -6.84
CA LEU A 327 -15.06 8.35 -8.09
C LEU A 327 -14.08 8.90 -9.14
N THR A 328 -13.30 9.91 -8.78
CA THR A 328 -12.23 10.45 -9.65
C THR A 328 -11.25 9.37 -10.11
N SER A 329 -10.92 8.41 -9.22
CA SER A 329 -10.01 7.31 -9.60
C SER A 329 -10.66 6.32 -10.56
N VAL A 330 -11.97 6.09 -10.48
CA VAL A 330 -12.72 5.27 -11.44
C VAL A 330 -12.71 5.93 -12.82
N LEU A 331 -12.97 7.23 -12.88
CA LEU A 331 -12.95 8.00 -14.14
C LEU A 331 -11.54 7.99 -14.76
N ALA A 332 -10.51 8.31 -13.96
CA ALA A 332 -9.12 8.30 -14.41
C ALA A 332 -8.67 6.92 -14.90
N ASN A 333 -9.23 5.84 -14.34
CA ASN A 333 -8.94 4.47 -14.76
C ASN A 333 -9.98 3.92 -15.75
N LYS A 334 -10.75 4.79 -16.42
CA LYS A 334 -11.71 4.44 -17.47
C LYS A 334 -12.69 3.33 -17.04
N GLY A 335 -13.20 3.40 -15.81
CA GLY A 335 -14.13 2.43 -15.23
C GLY A 335 -13.52 1.14 -14.71
N PHE A 336 -12.23 0.88 -14.91
CA PHE A 336 -11.55 -0.30 -14.37
C PHE A 336 -11.26 -0.18 -12.88
N SER A 337 -10.93 -1.33 -12.25
CA SER A 337 -10.63 -1.40 -10.80
C SER A 337 -9.55 -0.41 -10.38
N THR A 338 -9.74 0.22 -9.23
CA THR A 338 -8.88 1.31 -8.75
C THR A 338 -7.94 0.86 -7.64
N LYS A 339 -7.06 1.77 -7.20
CA LYS A 339 -6.16 1.55 -6.05
C LYS A 339 -6.90 1.38 -4.72
N PHE A 340 -8.18 1.71 -4.64
CA PHE A 340 -9.00 1.55 -3.44
C PHE A 340 -9.44 0.11 -3.20
N SER A 341 -9.26 -0.80 -4.17
CA SER A 341 -9.35 -2.24 -3.94
C SER A 341 -8.34 -2.68 -2.88
N THR A 342 -8.77 -3.41 -1.91
CA THR A 342 -8.27 -3.78 -0.57
C THR A 342 -6.77 -4.00 -0.28
N LYS A 343 -5.83 -3.68 -1.16
CA LYS A 343 -4.38 -3.96 -0.94
C LYS A 343 -3.42 -2.77 -0.94
N SER A 344 -3.85 -1.49 -1.00
CA SER A 344 -2.88 -0.44 -1.38
C SER A 344 -2.75 0.81 -0.50
N PHE A 345 -3.44 0.97 0.63
CA PHE A 345 -3.47 2.27 1.32
C PHE A 345 -2.37 2.56 2.36
N PHE A 346 -1.49 1.62 2.71
CA PHE A 346 -0.65 1.80 3.91
C PHE A 346 0.83 2.17 3.69
N VAL A 347 1.28 2.54 2.49
CA VAL A 347 2.71 2.87 2.29
C VAL A 347 3.01 4.37 2.13
N ARG A 348 2.01 5.25 1.96
CA ARG A 348 2.28 6.68 1.71
C ARG A 348 2.12 7.63 2.91
N GLY A 349 1.43 7.24 3.98
CA GLY A 349 1.25 8.12 5.16
C GLY A 349 2.51 8.31 6.00
N PHE A 350 3.38 7.31 6.08
CA PHE A 350 4.58 7.37 6.92
C PHE A 350 5.84 7.91 6.24
N LYS A 351 5.92 7.91 4.92
CA LYS A 351 7.09 8.49 4.23
C LYS A 351 7.12 10.01 4.20
N ASN A 352 5.98 10.68 4.25
CA ASN A 352 5.95 12.15 4.25
C ASN A 352 6.17 12.77 5.64
N LEU A 353 5.98 12.01 6.73
CA LEU A 353 6.32 12.50 8.07
C LEU A 353 7.83 12.50 8.33
N PHE A 354 8.59 11.59 7.70
CA PHE A 354 10.04 11.52 7.87
C PHE A 354 10.83 12.41 6.89
N HIS A 355 10.21 12.92 5.82
CA HIS A 355 10.89 13.82 4.87
C HIS A 355 10.79 15.30 5.27
N SER A 356 9.87 15.65 6.17
CA SER A 356 9.70 17.01 6.69
C SER A 356 10.51 17.30 7.97
N MET A 357 11.11 16.30 8.59
CA MET A 357 11.90 16.47 9.81
C MET A 357 13.42 16.35 9.53
N LYS A 358 13.98 17.29 8.78
CA LYS A 358 15.41 17.57 8.77
C LYS A 358 15.79 18.44 9.98
N CYS A 359 15.54 17.96 11.19
CA CYS A 359 16.14 18.57 12.39
C CYS A 359 16.46 17.47 13.40
N LYS A 360 17.73 17.14 13.53
CA LYS A 360 18.27 16.07 14.39
C LYS A 360 18.13 16.32 15.90
N SER A 361 17.55 17.43 16.33
CA SER A 361 17.48 17.82 17.75
C SER A 361 16.15 17.52 18.45
N VAL A 362 15.07 17.19 17.73
CA VAL A 362 13.73 16.99 18.35
C VAL A 362 13.40 15.51 18.56
N ALA A 363 14.08 14.59 17.85
CA ALA A 363 13.85 13.15 17.99
C ALA A 363 14.32 12.58 19.34
N ILE A 364 15.29 13.21 20.01
CA ILE A 364 15.81 12.76 21.31
C ILE A 364 14.90 13.21 22.45
N PHE A 365 14.11 14.28 22.28
CA PHE A 365 13.21 14.78 23.30
C PHE A 365 11.93 13.95 23.45
N TYR A 366 11.41 13.41 22.33
CA TYR A 366 10.19 12.57 22.33
C TYR A 366 10.46 11.13 22.77
N LEU A 367 11.64 10.60 22.58
CA LEU A 367 12.02 9.26 23.08
C LEU A 367 12.23 9.27 24.62
N LYS A 368 12.61 10.40 25.23
CA LYS A 368 12.73 10.53 26.69
C LYS A 368 11.40 10.74 27.40
N LEU A 369 10.37 11.24 26.74
CA LEU A 369 9.01 11.37 27.30
C LEU A 369 8.21 10.06 27.28
N PHE A 370 8.49 9.15 26.36
CA PHE A 370 7.78 7.87 26.25
C PHE A 370 8.25 6.82 27.27
N PHE A 371 9.46 6.97 27.84
CA PHE A 371 10.00 6.07 28.87
C PHE A 371 9.77 6.55 30.32
N ARG A 372 9.01 7.62 30.55
CA ARG A 372 8.78 8.18 31.90
C ARG A 372 7.37 7.97 32.44
N PHE A 373 6.49 7.26 31.71
CA PHE A 373 5.12 6.94 32.16
C PHE A 373 4.77 5.46 31.95
N SER A 374 5.71 4.55 32.26
CA SER A 374 5.43 3.13 32.38
C SER A 374 6.20 2.61 33.60
N PHE A 375 5.67 2.88 34.76
CA PHE A 375 5.76 2.12 36.00
C PHE A 375 4.44 2.24 36.71
#